data_503a7d59c7f2a2afaf03d36a43fa8cb5
#
_entry.id   503a7d59c7f2a2afaf03d36a43fa8cb5
#
_cell.length_a   1.000
_cell.length_b   1.000
_cell.length_c   1.000
_cell.angle_alpha   90.00
_cell.angle_beta   90.00
_cell.angle_gamma   90.00
#
_symmetry.space_group_name_H-M   'P 1'
#
loop_
_entity.id
_entity.type
_entity.pdbx_description
1 polymer ?
#
loop_
_entity_poly.entity_id
_entity_poly.type
_entity_poly.pdbx_seq_one_letter_code
_entity_poly.pdbx_strand_id
1 'polypeptide(L)'
;MILYVRGRRQNLALNGAMLAAFLFACFLFGAYSTRNLRGLALLGAMFCLVVYWIKPHLMVWVTLFLACAALPSGLHVEMLFGPVVIYAYHVALLLAIGYLIPIVRPRLSAYLLPGMFLLTVVCFTVVGFATGHEAKQVVLEATPLFEMVAGFMLGMLIVYCDYIKGTMHAIAVTLWFSAGMEVAGSLHAVKLAGVGVSLRGAGGGCVGMAQCAGAEAFRVITPAGTPAMVVLAALVAASIVGRVRPATYLMLGPPALVITLLAFARVTLIVIAVAAVVTFVASLGWSAVRKTAVFTVVGAVLLLVTVPGSLFLLQHSSAGAWLGDQFNGFNNRVLGGISSKTLAVDDSYLARLAEDANLNRAIAEAPVFGHGLGYAYQLPFGKPGSFTATDGTTFAHNFYLWWLAKAGAVGMAAFALFALTPLFRALRCASAPAKISAAVSVGLLAVCTVAPAPEGYGALTLGLALGSAMAFASRGRTERLGAEQTPALTGAAR
;
A
#
# COMPACT_ATOMS: atom_id res chain seq x y z
N MET A 1 23.24 11.63 41.00
CA MET A 1 23.59 12.65 39.98
C MET A 1 24.76 12.20 39.07
N ILE A 2 25.82 11.58 39.57
CA ILE A 2 27.00 11.17 38.79
C ILE A 2 26.70 10.01 37.80
N LEU A 3 25.84 9.07 38.17
CA LEU A 3 25.43 7.96 37.27
C LEU A 3 24.58 8.41 36.08
N TYR A 4 23.75 9.45 36.24
CA TYR A 4 22.91 10.01 35.20
C TYR A 4 23.72 10.75 34.12
N VAL A 5 24.78 11.44 34.51
CA VAL A 5 25.68 12.15 33.59
C VAL A 5 26.54 11.19 32.79
N ARG A 6 26.92 10.04 33.38
CA ARG A 6 27.71 9.01 32.70
C ARG A 6 26.89 8.29 31.57
N GLY A 7 25.62 8.02 31.82
CA GLY A 7 24.73 7.45 30.81
C GLY A 7 24.49 8.40 29.63
N ARG A 8 24.37 9.70 29.88
CA ARG A 8 24.15 10.72 28.83
C ARG A 8 25.38 10.89 27.91
N ARG A 9 26.60 10.82 28.46
CA ARG A 9 27.86 10.90 27.70
C ARG A 9 28.08 9.61 26.87
N GLN A 10 27.74 8.45 27.40
CA GLN A 10 27.79 7.18 26.64
C GLN A 10 26.79 7.17 25.48
N ASN A 11 25.57 7.71 25.69
CA ASN A 11 24.57 7.82 24.61
C ASN A 11 25.00 8.85 23.55
N LEU A 12 25.67 9.95 23.91
CA LEU A 12 26.21 10.92 22.95
C LEU A 12 27.38 10.35 22.14
N ALA A 13 28.30 9.62 22.77
CA ALA A 13 29.39 8.94 22.07
C ALA A 13 28.87 7.85 21.14
N LEU A 14 27.86 7.08 21.57
CA LEU A 14 27.21 6.06 20.75
C LEU A 14 26.47 6.67 19.54
N ASN A 15 25.73 7.77 19.77
CA ASN A 15 25.05 8.49 18.68
C ASN A 15 26.05 9.14 17.71
N GLY A 16 27.17 9.66 18.21
CA GLY A 16 28.25 10.18 17.37
C GLY A 16 28.94 9.11 16.53
N ALA A 17 29.22 7.96 17.14
CA ALA A 17 29.78 6.80 16.44
C ALA A 17 28.80 6.26 15.37
N MET A 18 27.50 6.25 15.68
CA MET A 18 26.45 5.84 14.71
C MET A 18 26.35 6.81 13.54
N LEU A 19 26.40 8.14 13.79
CA LEU A 19 26.39 9.14 12.74
C LEU A 19 27.66 9.03 11.86
N ALA A 20 28.82 8.84 12.48
CA ALA A 20 30.07 8.64 11.74
C ALA A 20 30.05 7.35 10.91
N ALA A 21 29.54 6.24 11.46
CA ALA A 21 29.36 5.00 10.74
C ALA A 21 28.36 5.14 9.58
N PHE A 22 27.29 5.89 9.78
CA PHE A 22 26.31 6.21 8.75
C PHE A 22 26.92 7.05 7.62
N LEU A 23 27.64 8.12 7.95
CA LEU A 23 28.30 8.98 6.96
C LEU A 23 29.40 8.22 6.21
N PHE A 24 30.14 7.36 6.89
CA PHE A 24 31.14 6.49 6.27
C PHE A 24 30.50 5.43 5.36
N ALA A 25 29.39 4.82 5.78
CA ALA A 25 28.59 3.93 4.94
C ALA A 25 28.03 4.67 3.71
N CYS A 26 27.52 5.90 3.85
CA CYS A 26 27.08 6.74 2.73
C CYS A 26 28.23 7.08 1.78
N PHE A 27 29.44 7.35 2.29
CA PHE A 27 30.64 7.61 1.50
C PHE A 27 31.07 6.35 0.72
N LEU A 28 31.18 5.20 1.39
CA LEU A 28 31.46 3.93 0.73
C LEU A 28 30.39 3.56 -0.29
N PHE A 29 29.14 3.84 0.03
CA PHE A 29 27.98 3.65 -0.82
C PHE A 29 28.09 4.52 -2.09
N GLY A 30 28.45 5.79 -1.97
CA GLY A 30 28.68 6.68 -3.11
C GLY A 30 29.86 6.23 -3.96
N ALA A 31 30.96 5.82 -3.34
CA ALA A 31 32.16 5.36 -4.04
C ALA A 31 32.00 4.00 -4.71
N TYR A 32 31.17 3.11 -4.18
CA TYR A 32 30.95 1.74 -4.69
C TYR A 32 29.79 1.64 -5.68
N SER A 33 28.77 2.52 -5.56
CA SER A 33 27.57 2.55 -6.42
C SER A 33 27.91 2.82 -7.90
N THR A 34 29.04 3.44 -8.16
CA THR A 34 29.53 3.67 -9.52
C THR A 34 30.07 2.40 -10.20
N ARG A 35 30.28 1.29 -9.46
CA ARG A 35 30.98 0.11 -9.99
C ARG A 35 30.26 -1.23 -9.81
N ASN A 36 29.31 -1.41 -8.89
CA ASN A 36 28.70 -2.74 -8.68
C ASN A 36 27.41 -2.71 -7.84
N LEU A 37 26.24 -2.93 -8.48
CA LEU A 37 24.91 -3.01 -7.84
C LEU A 37 24.82 -4.11 -6.76
N ARG A 38 25.55 -5.21 -6.88
CA ARG A 38 25.58 -6.32 -5.90
C ARG A 38 26.24 -5.90 -4.59
N GLY A 39 27.32 -5.10 -4.67
CA GLY A 39 27.98 -4.55 -3.48
C GLY A 39 27.09 -3.58 -2.72
N LEU A 40 26.27 -2.82 -3.44
CA LEU A 40 25.30 -1.88 -2.88
C LEU A 40 24.23 -2.61 -2.06
N ALA A 41 23.69 -3.70 -2.57
CA ALA A 41 22.69 -4.52 -1.89
C ALA A 41 23.26 -5.17 -0.62
N LEU A 42 24.49 -5.66 -0.69
CA LEU A 42 25.18 -6.23 0.47
C LEU A 42 25.42 -5.20 1.57
N LEU A 43 25.86 -3.98 1.20
CA LEU A 43 26.04 -2.88 2.15
C LEU A 43 24.70 -2.45 2.77
N GLY A 44 23.63 -2.39 1.98
CA GLY A 44 22.28 -2.13 2.48
C GLY A 44 21.80 -3.18 3.48
N ALA A 45 22.03 -4.46 3.19
CA ALA A 45 21.73 -5.56 4.11
C ALA A 45 22.56 -5.48 5.40
N MET A 46 23.86 -5.22 5.29
CA MET A 46 24.72 -5.01 6.46
C MET A 46 24.27 -3.80 7.30
N PHE A 47 23.91 -2.70 6.65
CA PHE A 47 23.35 -1.53 7.33
C PHE A 47 22.06 -1.87 8.09
N CYS A 48 21.13 -2.60 7.47
CA CYS A 48 19.94 -3.09 8.14
C CYS A 48 20.26 -3.96 9.37
N LEU A 49 21.28 -4.84 9.27
CA LEU A 49 21.70 -5.66 10.41
C LEU A 49 22.31 -4.82 11.55
N VAL A 50 23.11 -3.79 11.23
CA VAL A 50 23.68 -2.88 12.22
C VAL A 50 22.57 -2.07 12.90
N VAL A 51 21.63 -1.53 12.12
CA VAL A 51 20.48 -0.80 12.67
C VAL A 51 19.60 -1.73 13.52
N TYR A 52 19.39 -2.97 13.08
CA TYR A 52 18.67 -3.99 13.86
C TYR A 52 19.35 -4.27 15.20
N TRP A 53 20.66 -4.38 15.22
CA TRP A 53 21.42 -4.62 16.45
C TRP A 53 21.31 -3.47 17.46
N ILE A 54 21.31 -2.23 16.97
CA ILE A 54 21.35 -1.03 17.83
C ILE A 54 19.92 -0.58 18.22
N LYS A 55 19.00 -0.57 17.27
CA LYS A 55 17.60 -0.11 17.44
C LYS A 55 16.64 -0.94 16.59
N PRO A 56 16.34 -2.17 17.00
CA PRO A 56 15.57 -3.11 16.18
C PRO A 56 14.18 -2.62 15.80
N HIS A 57 13.55 -1.75 16.64
CA HIS A 57 12.25 -1.15 16.32
C HIS A 57 12.27 -0.26 15.06
N LEU A 58 13.45 0.25 14.65
CA LEU A 58 13.58 1.02 13.41
C LEU A 58 13.40 0.16 12.16
N MET A 59 13.44 -1.17 12.27
CA MET A 59 13.15 -2.04 11.12
C MET A 59 11.72 -1.87 10.60
N VAL A 60 10.77 -1.50 11.45
CA VAL A 60 9.41 -1.13 11.01
C VAL A 60 9.45 0.11 10.10
N TRP A 61 10.25 1.13 10.47
CA TRP A 61 10.42 2.34 9.66
C TRP A 61 11.13 2.05 8.34
N VAL A 62 12.22 1.28 8.41
CA VAL A 62 12.98 0.87 7.22
C VAL A 62 12.11 0.07 6.26
N THR A 63 11.32 -0.87 6.77
CA THR A 63 10.38 -1.66 5.96
C THR A 63 9.39 -0.75 5.24
N LEU A 64 8.67 0.11 5.99
CA LEU A 64 7.65 0.99 5.42
C LEU A 64 8.26 2.00 4.43
N PHE A 65 9.43 2.54 4.75
CA PHE A 65 10.11 3.47 3.86
C PHE A 65 10.55 2.79 2.56
N LEU A 66 11.29 1.68 2.64
CA LEU A 66 11.80 1.01 1.44
C LEU A 66 10.71 0.35 0.59
N ALA A 67 9.63 -0.14 1.21
CA ALA A 67 8.51 -0.74 0.48
C ALA A 67 7.57 0.28 -0.16
N CYS A 68 7.45 1.48 0.44
CA CYS A 68 6.40 2.44 0.09
C CYS A 68 6.93 3.78 -0.44
N ALA A 69 8.24 4.05 -0.40
CA ALA A 69 8.77 5.32 -0.88
C ALA A 69 8.93 5.37 -2.40
N ALA A 70 8.70 6.55 -2.98
CA ALA A 70 9.07 6.86 -4.35
C ALA A 70 10.60 7.06 -4.43
N LEU A 71 11.33 6.01 -4.78
CA LEU A 71 12.78 6.05 -4.87
C LEU A 71 13.27 6.39 -6.29
N PRO A 72 14.45 7.02 -6.44
CA PRO A 72 15.11 7.15 -7.74
C PRO A 72 15.36 5.78 -8.37
N SER A 73 15.27 5.67 -9.69
CA SER A 73 15.42 4.39 -10.41
C SER A 73 16.78 3.70 -10.19
N GLY A 74 17.83 4.46 -9.89
CA GLY A 74 19.15 3.92 -9.55
C GLY A 74 19.29 3.39 -8.11
N LEU A 75 18.32 3.68 -7.22
CA LEU A 75 18.30 3.21 -5.82
C LEU A 75 17.32 2.07 -5.58
N HIS A 76 16.71 1.54 -6.63
CA HIS A 76 15.86 0.37 -6.50
C HIS A 76 16.73 -0.85 -6.29
N VAL A 77 16.90 -1.23 -5.01
CA VAL A 77 17.81 -2.31 -4.60
C VAL A 77 17.07 -3.64 -4.69
N GLU A 78 17.25 -4.31 -5.82
CA GLU A 78 16.79 -5.68 -6.02
C GLU A 78 17.99 -6.61 -6.19
N MET A 79 17.93 -7.77 -5.58
CA MET A 79 18.89 -8.85 -5.76
C MET A 79 18.23 -10.01 -6.50
N LEU A 80 18.82 -10.39 -7.63
CA LEU A 80 18.37 -11.53 -8.41
C LEU A 80 19.11 -12.79 -7.93
N PHE A 81 18.35 -13.74 -7.38
CA PHE A 81 18.82 -15.09 -7.08
C PHE A 81 18.13 -16.09 -8.01
N GLY A 82 18.69 -16.31 -9.18
CA GLY A 82 18.01 -17.08 -10.22
C GLY A 82 16.69 -16.39 -10.63
N PRO A 83 15.53 -17.07 -10.52
CA PRO A 83 14.23 -16.48 -10.82
C PRO A 83 13.68 -15.59 -9.70
N VAL A 84 14.29 -15.58 -8.51
CA VAL A 84 13.79 -14.88 -7.33
C VAL A 84 14.33 -13.46 -7.28
N VAL A 85 13.42 -12.48 -7.18
CA VAL A 85 13.76 -11.07 -6.92
C VAL A 85 13.56 -10.78 -5.44
N ILE A 86 14.65 -10.48 -4.73
CA ILE A 86 14.61 -10.09 -3.32
C ILE A 86 14.87 -8.60 -3.22
N TYR A 87 13.90 -7.87 -2.70
CA TYR A 87 14.04 -6.45 -2.39
C TYR A 87 14.60 -6.25 -0.98
N ALA A 88 15.34 -5.15 -0.76
CA ALA A 88 15.89 -4.83 0.54
C ALA A 88 14.85 -4.74 1.65
N TYR A 89 13.64 -4.30 1.33
CA TYR A 89 12.54 -4.24 2.30
C TYR A 89 12.05 -5.62 2.77
N HIS A 90 12.23 -6.69 1.99
CA HIS A 90 11.88 -8.05 2.45
C HIS A 90 12.73 -8.45 3.67
N VAL A 91 14.02 -8.13 3.64
CA VAL A 91 14.92 -8.39 4.77
C VAL A 91 14.50 -7.56 5.98
N ALA A 92 14.24 -6.26 5.79
CA ALA A 92 13.78 -5.38 6.86
C ALA A 92 12.43 -5.84 7.44
N LEU A 93 11.50 -6.30 6.60
CA LEU A 93 10.19 -6.84 6.99
C LEU A 93 10.32 -8.08 7.87
N LEU A 94 11.15 -9.04 7.46
CA LEU A 94 11.42 -10.25 8.25
C LEU A 94 12.10 -9.91 9.59
N LEU A 95 13.05 -8.97 9.61
CA LEU A 95 13.70 -8.51 10.83
C LEU A 95 12.70 -7.78 11.75
N ALA A 96 11.81 -6.94 11.20
CA ALA A 96 10.76 -6.27 11.98
C ALA A 96 9.81 -7.28 12.63
N ILE A 97 9.33 -8.27 11.87
CA ILE A 97 8.46 -9.33 12.39
C ILE A 97 9.21 -10.16 13.45
N GLY A 98 10.45 -10.58 13.16
CA GLY A 98 11.28 -11.35 14.08
C GLY A 98 11.56 -10.64 15.40
N TYR A 99 11.69 -9.31 15.38
CA TYR A 99 11.81 -8.48 16.58
C TYR A 99 10.52 -8.38 17.38
N LEU A 100 9.38 -8.18 16.71
CA LEU A 100 8.10 -7.91 17.38
C LEU A 100 7.45 -9.19 17.95
N ILE A 101 7.66 -10.36 17.34
CA ILE A 101 7.08 -11.64 17.81
C ILE A 101 7.46 -11.96 19.26
N PRO A 102 8.74 -11.94 19.68
CA PRO A 102 9.13 -12.25 21.06
C PRO A 102 8.59 -11.25 22.09
N ILE A 103 8.35 -10.00 21.68
CA ILE A 103 7.83 -8.95 22.55
C ILE A 103 6.34 -9.19 22.85
N VAL A 104 5.56 -9.45 21.81
CA VAL A 104 4.10 -9.61 21.92
C VAL A 104 3.73 -10.98 22.43
N ARG A 105 4.47 -12.02 22.03
CA ARG A 105 4.13 -13.43 22.27
C ARG A 105 2.66 -13.73 21.98
N PRO A 106 2.18 -13.48 20.75
CA PRO A 106 0.78 -13.68 20.43
C PRO A 106 0.36 -15.13 20.67
N ARG A 107 -0.90 -15.33 21.02
CA ARG A 107 -1.45 -16.70 21.13
C ARG A 107 -1.35 -17.40 19.79
N LEU A 108 -1.11 -18.72 19.78
CA LEU A 108 -1.02 -19.53 18.55
C LEU A 108 -2.24 -19.35 17.64
N SER A 109 -3.43 -19.14 18.23
CA SER A 109 -4.66 -18.88 17.47
C SER A 109 -4.61 -17.61 16.60
N ALA A 110 -3.73 -16.64 16.91
CA ALA A 110 -3.56 -15.44 16.11
C ALA A 110 -2.82 -15.73 14.79
N TYR A 111 -2.01 -16.79 14.75
CA TYR A 111 -1.26 -17.22 13.58
C TYR A 111 -2.04 -18.15 12.65
N LEU A 112 -3.17 -18.71 13.10
CA LEU A 112 -3.93 -19.70 12.32
C LEU A 112 -4.38 -19.12 10.98
N LEU A 113 -4.98 -17.94 10.98
CA LEU A 113 -5.52 -17.32 9.78
C LEU A 113 -4.44 -16.99 8.74
N PRO A 114 -3.38 -16.22 9.09
CA PRO A 114 -2.29 -15.97 8.14
C PRO A 114 -1.52 -17.24 7.78
N GLY A 115 -1.39 -18.19 8.70
CA GLY A 115 -0.73 -19.48 8.45
C GLY A 115 -1.49 -20.37 7.48
N MET A 116 -2.82 -20.43 7.56
CA MET A 116 -3.66 -21.16 6.61
C MET A 116 -3.55 -20.57 5.21
N PHE A 117 -3.60 -19.24 5.09
CA PHE A 117 -3.45 -18.60 3.80
C PHE A 117 -2.03 -18.75 3.24
N LEU A 118 -1.00 -18.65 4.09
CA LEU A 118 0.40 -18.94 3.73
C LEU A 118 0.54 -20.35 3.16
N LEU A 119 -0.03 -21.35 3.85
CA LEU A 119 -0.01 -22.74 3.38
C LEU A 119 -0.69 -22.87 2.01
N THR A 120 -1.82 -22.19 1.81
CA THR A 120 -2.51 -22.15 0.51
C THR A 120 -1.59 -21.60 -0.58
N VAL A 121 -0.92 -20.46 -0.34
CA VAL A 121 0.02 -19.86 -1.31
C VAL A 121 1.16 -20.82 -1.61
N VAL A 122 1.75 -21.46 -0.59
CA VAL A 122 2.82 -22.48 -0.77
C VAL A 122 2.32 -23.65 -1.62
N CYS A 123 1.14 -24.19 -1.32
CA CYS A 123 0.56 -25.30 -2.09
C CYS A 123 0.41 -24.95 -3.58
N PHE A 124 -0.16 -23.78 -3.90
CA PHE A 124 -0.35 -23.39 -5.31
C PHE A 124 0.95 -22.95 -6.01
N THR A 125 1.95 -22.50 -5.24
CA THR A 125 3.32 -22.32 -5.76
C THR A 125 3.94 -23.67 -6.15
N VAL A 126 3.82 -24.68 -5.27
CA VAL A 126 4.30 -26.04 -5.55
C VAL A 126 3.56 -26.66 -6.75
N VAL A 127 2.24 -26.49 -6.84
CA VAL A 127 1.45 -26.93 -8.01
C VAL A 127 1.98 -26.27 -9.28
N GLY A 128 2.22 -24.95 -9.27
CA GLY A 128 2.78 -24.24 -10.42
C GLY A 128 4.12 -24.81 -10.90
N PHE A 129 5.03 -25.13 -9.99
CA PHE A 129 6.29 -25.81 -10.35
C PHE A 129 6.07 -27.23 -10.84
N ALA A 130 5.19 -28.01 -10.20
CA ALA A 130 4.92 -29.38 -10.54
C ALA A 130 4.24 -29.55 -11.91
N THR A 131 3.43 -28.55 -12.32
CA THR A 131 2.79 -28.51 -13.64
C THR A 131 3.71 -28.00 -14.75
N GLY A 132 4.95 -27.60 -14.41
CA GLY A 132 5.96 -27.18 -15.39
C GLY A 132 5.83 -25.74 -15.86
N HIS A 133 5.15 -24.88 -15.09
CA HIS A 133 5.07 -23.45 -15.41
C HIS A 133 6.47 -22.79 -15.29
N GLU A 134 6.67 -21.68 -15.98
CA GLU A 134 7.94 -20.95 -15.95
C GLU A 134 8.27 -20.52 -14.52
N ALA A 135 9.42 -20.98 -13.99
CA ALA A 135 9.83 -20.74 -12.59
C ALA A 135 9.86 -19.25 -12.23
N LYS A 136 10.27 -18.40 -13.16
CA LYS A 136 10.27 -16.93 -12.98
C LYS A 136 8.86 -16.42 -12.73
N GLN A 137 7.88 -16.86 -13.50
CA GLN A 137 6.49 -16.40 -13.37
C GLN A 137 5.85 -16.92 -12.08
N VAL A 138 6.10 -18.19 -11.72
CA VAL A 138 5.63 -18.76 -10.45
C VAL A 138 6.12 -17.91 -9.26
N VAL A 139 7.40 -17.54 -9.25
CA VAL A 139 7.98 -16.75 -8.16
C VAL A 139 7.48 -15.32 -8.17
N LEU A 140 7.37 -14.68 -9.34
CA LEU A 140 6.83 -13.32 -9.47
C LEU A 140 5.40 -13.21 -8.91
N GLU A 141 4.56 -14.20 -9.17
CA GLU A 141 3.18 -14.25 -8.67
C GLU A 141 3.10 -14.62 -7.19
N ALA A 142 3.97 -15.48 -6.69
CA ALA A 142 3.99 -15.89 -5.28
C ALA A 142 4.48 -14.78 -4.35
N THR A 143 5.48 -14.00 -4.76
CA THR A 143 6.13 -12.98 -3.92
C THR A 143 5.15 -11.98 -3.32
N PRO A 144 4.26 -11.30 -4.07
CA PRO A 144 3.30 -10.37 -3.48
C PRO A 144 2.31 -11.03 -2.51
N LEU A 145 1.95 -12.29 -2.74
CA LEU A 145 1.06 -13.03 -1.83
C LEU A 145 1.76 -13.34 -0.49
N PHE A 146 3.06 -13.68 -0.51
CA PHE A 146 3.87 -13.80 0.70
C PHE A 146 4.00 -12.45 1.42
N GLU A 147 4.22 -11.36 0.68
CA GLU A 147 4.25 -10.01 1.24
C GLU A 147 2.93 -9.62 1.91
N MET A 148 1.79 -10.00 1.34
CA MET A 148 0.49 -9.75 1.94
C MET A 148 0.33 -10.48 3.28
N VAL A 149 0.78 -11.74 3.38
CA VAL A 149 0.79 -12.48 4.66
C VAL A 149 1.74 -11.83 5.67
N ALA A 150 2.95 -11.48 5.25
CA ALA A 150 3.92 -10.81 6.11
C ALA A 150 3.43 -9.42 6.54
N GLY A 151 2.77 -8.67 5.65
CA GLY A 151 2.10 -7.42 5.97
C GLY A 151 0.99 -7.59 7.02
N PHE A 152 0.18 -8.64 6.89
CA PHE A 152 -0.84 -8.98 7.90
C PHE A 152 -0.20 -9.22 9.27
N MET A 153 0.88 -10.01 9.32
CA MET A 153 1.61 -10.27 10.55
C MET A 153 2.19 -8.98 11.13
N LEU A 154 2.84 -8.15 10.31
CA LEU A 154 3.41 -6.88 10.76
C LEU A 154 2.33 -5.93 11.28
N GLY A 155 1.21 -5.77 10.58
CA GLY A 155 0.10 -4.92 10.99
C GLY A 155 -0.50 -5.36 12.34
N MET A 156 -0.68 -6.66 12.53
CA MET A 156 -1.14 -7.23 13.78
C MET A 156 -0.16 -6.97 14.93
N LEU A 157 1.13 -7.20 14.70
CA LEU A 157 2.18 -7.02 15.71
C LEU A 157 2.36 -5.55 16.11
N ILE A 158 2.32 -4.60 15.16
CA ILE A 158 2.37 -3.16 15.42
C ILE A 158 1.26 -2.73 16.38
N VAL A 159 0.04 -3.23 16.18
CA VAL A 159 -1.09 -2.92 17.06
C VAL A 159 -0.89 -3.55 18.44
N TYR A 160 -0.47 -4.79 18.51
CA TYR A 160 -0.25 -5.46 19.80
C TYR A 160 0.90 -4.88 20.63
N CYS A 161 1.96 -4.39 19.98
CA CYS A 161 3.08 -3.69 20.65
C CYS A 161 2.77 -2.23 21.02
N ASP A 162 1.58 -1.71 20.67
CA ASP A 162 1.23 -0.29 20.80
C ASP A 162 2.20 0.66 20.03
N TYR A 163 2.79 0.17 18.94
CA TYR A 163 3.76 0.92 18.14
C TYR A 163 3.10 1.78 17.03
N ILE A 164 1.80 2.09 17.19
CA ILE A 164 0.98 2.79 16.19
C ILE A 164 1.52 4.19 15.92
N LYS A 165 1.90 4.95 16.99
CA LYS A 165 2.44 6.31 16.85
C LYS A 165 3.74 6.32 16.04
N GLY A 166 4.66 5.40 16.34
CA GLY A 166 5.90 5.24 15.58
C GLY A 166 5.65 4.95 14.11
N THR A 167 4.72 4.02 13.83
CA THR A 167 4.30 3.67 12.46
C THR A 167 3.68 4.85 11.72
N MET A 168 2.82 5.64 12.37
CA MET A 168 2.24 6.86 11.76
C MET A 168 3.31 7.88 11.38
N HIS A 169 4.34 8.08 12.22
CA HIS A 169 5.46 8.95 11.87
C HIS A 169 6.28 8.38 10.71
N ALA A 170 6.54 7.07 10.70
CA ALA A 170 7.22 6.42 9.57
C ALA A 170 6.47 6.64 8.25
N ILE A 171 5.16 6.42 8.24
CA ILE A 171 4.30 6.67 7.08
C ILE A 171 4.34 8.15 6.68
N ALA A 172 4.25 9.08 7.64
CA ALA A 172 4.33 10.51 7.34
C ALA A 172 5.66 10.90 6.68
N VAL A 173 6.79 10.46 7.22
CA VAL A 173 8.12 10.69 6.63
C VAL A 173 8.19 10.10 5.23
N THR A 174 7.70 8.88 5.04
CA THR A 174 7.67 8.20 3.73
C THR A 174 6.84 8.99 2.71
N LEU A 175 5.65 9.46 3.10
CA LEU A 175 4.77 10.21 2.20
C LEU A 175 5.34 11.60 1.86
N TRP A 176 5.89 12.34 2.84
CA TRP A 176 6.50 13.64 2.55
C TRP A 176 7.72 13.52 1.64
N PHE A 177 8.57 12.53 1.90
CA PHE A 177 9.70 12.22 1.01
C PHE A 177 9.20 11.87 -0.40
N SER A 178 8.21 10.98 -0.50
CA SER A 178 7.66 10.53 -1.78
C SER A 178 6.98 11.66 -2.55
N ALA A 179 6.21 12.52 -1.87
CA ALA A 179 5.59 13.68 -2.50
C ALA A 179 6.63 14.62 -3.11
N GLY A 180 7.72 14.91 -2.38
CA GLY A 180 8.84 15.69 -2.90
C GLY A 180 9.52 15.04 -4.10
N MET A 181 9.77 13.73 -4.03
CA MET A 181 10.36 12.97 -5.12
C MET A 181 9.46 12.90 -6.36
N GLU A 182 8.15 12.72 -6.19
CA GLU A 182 7.20 12.68 -7.31
C GLU A 182 7.02 14.05 -7.97
N VAL A 183 7.02 15.15 -7.20
CA VAL A 183 7.08 16.50 -7.77
C VAL A 183 8.36 16.69 -8.58
N ALA A 184 9.52 16.31 -8.03
CA ALA A 184 10.79 16.39 -8.76
C ALA A 184 10.79 15.49 -10.01
N GLY A 185 10.17 14.31 -9.93
CA GLY A 185 9.99 13.39 -11.05
C GLY A 185 9.09 13.97 -12.14
N SER A 186 7.98 14.63 -11.77
CA SER A 186 7.05 15.27 -12.71
C SER A 186 7.67 16.49 -13.42
N LEU A 187 8.65 17.13 -12.79
CA LEU A 187 9.46 18.19 -13.35
C LEU A 187 10.69 17.67 -14.14
N HIS A 188 10.80 16.35 -14.32
CA HIS A 188 11.93 15.69 -15.00
C HIS A 188 13.30 15.90 -14.34
N ALA A 189 13.33 16.39 -13.09
CA ALA A 189 14.57 16.59 -12.34
C ALA A 189 15.17 15.27 -11.83
N VAL A 190 14.33 14.24 -11.61
CA VAL A 190 14.74 12.92 -11.12
C VAL A 190 13.99 11.82 -11.87
N LYS A 191 14.70 10.77 -12.29
CA LYS A 191 14.08 9.55 -12.83
C LYS A 191 13.71 8.63 -11.67
N LEU A 192 12.43 8.36 -11.50
CA LEU A 192 11.91 7.51 -10.42
C LEU A 192 11.85 6.04 -10.82
N ALA A 193 11.94 5.16 -9.82
CA ALA A 193 11.55 3.77 -9.93
C ALA A 193 10.02 3.70 -10.01
N GLY A 194 9.48 3.12 -11.07
CA GLY A 194 8.07 3.08 -11.38
C GLY A 194 7.78 3.51 -12.81
N VAL A 195 6.53 3.81 -13.09
CA VAL A 195 6.09 4.23 -14.42
C VAL A 195 5.88 5.73 -14.45
N GLY A 196 6.70 6.43 -15.24
CA GLY A 196 6.48 7.81 -15.60
C GLY A 196 5.96 7.89 -17.04
N VAL A 197 4.79 8.48 -17.26
CA VAL A 197 4.19 8.62 -18.59
C VAL A 197 3.81 10.07 -18.84
N SER A 198 4.41 10.68 -19.87
CA SER A 198 3.90 11.94 -20.40
C SER A 198 2.54 11.69 -21.05
N LEU A 199 1.54 12.48 -20.69
CA LEU A 199 0.21 12.41 -21.30
C LEU A 199 0.16 13.09 -22.68
N ARG A 200 1.28 13.70 -23.11
CA ARG A 200 1.43 14.30 -24.44
C ARG A 200 1.86 13.23 -25.43
N GLY A 201 0.95 12.78 -26.28
CA GLY A 201 1.29 12.04 -27.51
C GLY A 201 1.70 10.56 -27.40
N ALA A 202 1.80 9.98 -26.22
CA ALA A 202 1.94 8.54 -26.09
C ALA A 202 0.56 7.92 -25.86
N GLY A 203 0.11 7.04 -26.75
CA GLY A 203 -1.22 6.41 -26.78
C GLY A 203 -1.59 5.56 -25.57
N GLY A 204 -1.29 6.01 -24.39
CA GLY A 204 -1.52 5.36 -23.13
C GLY A 204 -2.48 6.13 -22.23
N GLY A 205 -3.78 6.11 -22.53
CA GLY A 205 -4.81 6.47 -21.58
C GLY A 205 -5.52 7.82 -21.73
N CYS A 206 -5.32 8.51 -22.84
CA CYS A 206 -6.24 9.57 -23.27
C CYS A 206 -7.16 9.01 -24.35
N VAL A 207 -8.44 9.05 -24.11
CA VAL A 207 -9.45 8.66 -25.09
C VAL A 207 -9.59 9.80 -26.09
N GLY A 208 -8.90 9.66 -27.25
CA GLY A 208 -8.89 10.63 -28.33
C GLY A 208 -7.84 11.75 -28.15
N MET A 209 -7.12 12.10 -29.24
CA MET A 209 -6.12 13.17 -29.26
C MET A 209 -6.66 14.55 -28.82
N ALA A 210 -7.97 14.78 -28.96
CA ALA A 210 -8.61 16.04 -28.59
C ALA A 210 -8.69 16.28 -27.06
N GLN A 211 -8.71 15.22 -26.24
CA GLN A 211 -8.82 15.37 -24.77
C GLN A 211 -7.47 15.62 -24.07
N CYS A 212 -6.36 15.38 -24.75
CA CYS A 212 -5.02 15.64 -24.23
C CYS A 212 -4.32 16.80 -24.93
N ALA A 213 -4.99 17.41 -25.93
CA ALA A 213 -4.44 18.55 -26.66
C ALA A 213 -4.30 19.74 -25.70
N GLY A 214 -3.07 20.07 -25.35
CA GLY A 214 -2.73 21.26 -24.56
C GLY A 214 -2.20 21.01 -23.13
N ALA A 215 -2.42 19.83 -22.50
CA ALA A 215 -1.90 19.56 -21.17
C ALA A 215 -0.53 18.85 -21.25
N GLU A 216 0.49 19.46 -20.69
CA GLU A 216 1.83 18.85 -20.50
C GLU A 216 1.91 18.06 -19.17
N ALA A 217 0.80 17.45 -18.75
CA ALA A 217 0.73 16.72 -17.51
C ALA A 217 1.59 15.45 -17.56
N PHE A 218 2.36 15.21 -16.49
CA PHE A 218 3.21 14.04 -16.36
C PHE A 218 2.66 13.14 -15.24
N ARG A 219 2.21 11.96 -15.63
CA ARG A 219 1.71 10.96 -14.68
C ARG A 219 2.86 10.21 -14.05
N VAL A 220 2.86 10.12 -12.70
CA VAL A 220 3.85 9.37 -11.93
C VAL A 220 3.15 8.24 -11.16
N ILE A 221 3.58 7.00 -11.38
CA ILE A 221 3.08 5.82 -10.65
C ILE A 221 4.26 5.20 -9.91
N THR A 222 4.22 5.28 -8.58
CA THR A 222 5.26 4.76 -7.69
C THR A 222 4.65 3.84 -6.62
N PRO A 223 5.48 3.10 -5.87
CA PRO A 223 5.01 2.34 -4.71
C PRO A 223 4.28 3.19 -3.65
N ALA A 224 4.53 4.52 -3.60
CA ALA A 224 3.89 5.44 -2.66
C ALA A 224 2.38 5.65 -2.92
N GLY A 225 1.90 5.36 -4.14
CA GLY A 225 0.50 5.58 -4.52
C GLY A 225 -0.49 4.81 -3.65
N THR A 226 -0.24 3.54 -3.36
CA THR A 226 -1.15 2.71 -2.54
C THR A 226 -1.22 3.18 -1.09
N PRO A 227 -0.11 3.39 -0.35
CA PRO A 227 -0.18 3.93 1.01
C PRO A 227 -0.77 5.35 1.07
N ALA A 228 -0.55 6.20 0.07
CA ALA A 228 -1.18 7.53 0.00
C ALA A 228 -2.71 7.42 -0.10
N MET A 229 -3.21 6.56 -0.98
CA MET A 229 -4.63 6.26 -1.15
C MET A 229 -5.25 5.71 0.15
N VAL A 230 -4.58 4.78 0.82
CA VAL A 230 -4.98 4.21 2.11
C VAL A 230 -5.06 5.27 3.20
N VAL A 231 -4.07 6.16 3.26
CA VAL A 231 -4.05 7.26 4.24
C VAL A 231 -5.21 8.22 4.00
N LEU A 232 -5.51 8.61 2.76
CA LEU A 232 -6.66 9.47 2.46
C LEU A 232 -7.98 8.79 2.86
N ALA A 233 -8.15 7.51 2.51
CA ALA A 233 -9.33 6.75 2.90
C ALA A 233 -9.46 6.64 4.43
N ALA A 234 -8.35 6.41 5.14
CA ALA A 234 -8.32 6.36 6.60
C ALA A 234 -8.66 7.71 7.24
N LEU A 235 -8.17 8.83 6.69
CA LEU A 235 -8.51 10.18 7.16
C LEU A 235 -10.00 10.48 6.97
N VAL A 236 -10.58 10.13 5.83
CA VAL A 236 -12.02 10.28 5.57
C VAL A 236 -12.83 9.41 6.53
N ALA A 237 -12.51 8.13 6.66
CA ALA A 237 -13.16 7.22 7.60
C ALA A 237 -13.08 7.72 9.05
N ALA A 238 -11.90 8.21 9.45
CA ALA A 238 -11.67 8.74 10.79
C ALA A 238 -12.44 10.05 11.06
N SER A 239 -12.70 10.87 10.04
CA SER A 239 -13.54 12.07 10.12
C SER A 239 -14.99 11.71 10.43
N ILE A 240 -15.52 10.68 9.78
CA ILE A 240 -16.89 10.18 10.00
C ILE A 240 -17.04 9.66 11.44
N VAL A 241 -16.08 8.93 11.95
CA VAL A 241 -16.05 8.45 13.35
C VAL A 241 -15.82 9.59 14.33
N GLY A 242 -15.14 10.68 13.92
CA GLY A 242 -14.95 11.90 14.70
C GLY A 242 -13.85 11.83 15.75
N ARG A 243 -12.70 11.23 15.44
CA ARG A 243 -11.58 11.03 16.39
C ARG A 243 -10.20 11.38 15.86
N VAL A 244 -10.08 12.34 14.95
CA VAL A 244 -8.77 12.73 14.41
C VAL A 244 -8.37 14.12 14.91
N ARG A 245 -7.12 14.25 15.33
CA ARG A 245 -6.52 15.55 15.70
C ARG A 245 -6.20 16.33 14.43
N PRO A 246 -6.40 17.65 14.39
CA PRO A 246 -6.06 18.47 13.22
C PRO A 246 -4.61 18.28 12.74
N ALA A 247 -3.67 18.14 13.67
CA ALA A 247 -2.26 17.89 13.35
C ALA A 247 -2.05 16.62 12.51
N THR A 248 -2.88 15.57 12.68
CA THR A 248 -2.80 14.35 11.87
C THR A 248 -3.21 14.60 10.43
N TYR A 249 -4.21 15.44 10.19
CA TYR A 249 -4.59 15.85 8.82
C TYR A 249 -3.46 16.61 8.15
N LEU A 250 -2.83 17.57 8.85
CA LEU A 250 -1.72 18.35 8.30
C LEU A 250 -0.47 17.50 8.06
N MET A 251 -0.24 16.50 8.90
CA MET A 251 0.92 15.62 8.78
C MET A 251 0.79 14.63 7.62
N LEU A 252 -0.40 14.08 7.37
CA LEU A 252 -0.61 12.97 6.43
C LEU A 252 -1.38 13.39 5.17
N GLY A 253 -2.30 14.35 5.25
CA GLY A 253 -3.19 14.73 4.16
C GLY A 253 -2.47 15.35 2.97
N PRO A 254 -1.70 16.44 3.14
CA PRO A 254 -1.07 17.13 2.03
C PRO A 254 -0.16 16.23 1.17
N PRO A 255 0.79 15.46 1.74
CA PRO A 255 1.65 14.61 0.92
C PRO A 255 0.85 13.50 0.23
N ALA A 256 -0.15 12.91 0.89
CA ALA A 256 -1.00 11.89 0.27
C ALA A 256 -1.84 12.46 -0.89
N LEU A 257 -2.33 13.69 -0.78
CA LEU A 257 -3.05 14.39 -1.86
C LEU A 257 -2.13 14.66 -3.05
N VAL A 258 -0.91 15.14 -2.83
CA VAL A 258 0.07 15.38 -3.90
C VAL A 258 0.37 14.09 -4.67
N ILE A 259 0.70 13.00 -3.96
CA ILE A 259 0.99 11.69 -4.57
C ILE A 259 -0.21 11.19 -5.39
N THR A 260 -1.41 11.24 -4.84
CA THR A 260 -2.61 10.75 -5.54
C THR A 260 -3.04 11.65 -6.70
N LEU A 261 -2.78 12.95 -6.63
CA LEU A 261 -2.98 13.88 -7.74
C LEU A 261 -2.05 13.51 -8.91
N LEU A 262 -0.74 13.34 -8.63
CA LEU A 262 0.25 13.02 -9.66
C LEU A 262 0.10 11.61 -10.23
N ALA A 263 -0.49 10.68 -9.48
CA ALA A 263 -0.77 9.34 -9.97
C ALA A 263 -1.94 9.27 -10.96
N PHE A 264 -2.82 10.27 -11.02
CA PHE A 264 -4.04 10.30 -11.85
C PHE A 264 -4.85 8.99 -11.79
N ALA A 265 -5.01 8.44 -10.58
CA ALA A 265 -5.58 7.11 -10.39
C ALA A 265 -7.06 7.18 -10.00
N ARG A 266 -7.97 6.72 -10.88
CA ARG A 266 -9.41 6.63 -10.62
C ARG A 266 -9.72 5.72 -9.41
N VAL A 267 -8.90 4.70 -9.20
CA VAL A 267 -9.05 3.74 -8.10
C VAL A 267 -8.99 4.39 -6.73
N THR A 268 -8.29 5.52 -6.58
CA THR A 268 -8.24 6.29 -5.33
C THR A 268 -9.62 6.75 -4.89
N LEU A 269 -10.45 7.23 -5.84
CA LEU A 269 -11.82 7.66 -5.55
C LEU A 269 -12.69 6.50 -5.09
N ILE A 270 -12.50 5.30 -5.69
CA ILE A 270 -13.24 4.10 -5.31
C ILE A 270 -12.91 3.71 -3.87
N VAL A 271 -11.61 3.65 -3.51
CA VAL A 271 -11.20 3.30 -2.13
C VAL A 271 -11.77 4.29 -1.12
N ILE A 272 -11.66 5.59 -1.39
CA ILE A 272 -12.17 6.64 -0.49
C ILE A 272 -13.70 6.54 -0.36
N ALA A 273 -14.42 6.40 -1.47
CA ALA A 273 -15.88 6.30 -1.47
C ALA A 273 -16.36 5.05 -0.72
N VAL A 274 -15.79 3.89 -1.01
CA VAL A 274 -16.15 2.63 -0.33
C VAL A 274 -15.81 2.71 1.16
N ALA A 275 -14.62 3.20 1.53
CA ALA A 275 -14.26 3.37 2.93
C ALA A 275 -15.19 4.34 3.67
N ALA A 276 -15.60 5.44 3.02
CA ALA A 276 -16.56 6.38 3.58
C ALA A 276 -17.93 5.73 3.81
N VAL A 277 -18.47 5.02 2.81
CA VAL A 277 -19.76 4.32 2.91
C VAL A 277 -19.72 3.25 4.00
N VAL A 278 -18.71 2.40 4.01
CA VAL A 278 -18.56 1.33 5.03
C VAL A 278 -18.46 1.92 6.44
N THR A 279 -17.68 2.99 6.60
CA THR A 279 -17.55 3.66 7.90
C THR A 279 -18.85 4.31 8.35
N PHE A 280 -19.54 4.96 7.41
CA PHE A 280 -20.84 5.58 7.66
C PHE A 280 -21.86 4.54 8.12
N VAL A 281 -22.01 3.45 7.37
CA VAL A 281 -22.91 2.33 7.72
C VAL A 281 -22.54 1.69 9.06
N ALA A 282 -21.25 1.42 9.29
CA ALA A 282 -20.78 0.81 10.54
C ALA A 282 -20.91 1.75 11.76
N SER A 283 -21.13 3.04 11.54
CA SER A 283 -21.24 4.06 12.60
C SER A 283 -22.60 4.75 12.61
N LEU A 284 -23.62 4.16 11.96
CA LEU A 284 -24.95 4.73 11.78
C LEU A 284 -25.48 5.34 13.08
N GLY A 285 -25.79 6.66 13.00
CA GLY A 285 -26.34 7.47 14.08
C GLY A 285 -26.34 8.94 13.67
N TRP A 286 -27.19 9.76 14.29
CA TRP A 286 -27.32 11.19 13.97
C TRP A 286 -25.98 11.94 14.04
N SER A 287 -25.11 11.57 14.97
CA SER A 287 -23.78 12.17 15.08
C SER A 287 -22.88 11.88 13.86
N ALA A 288 -22.97 10.67 13.28
CA ALA A 288 -22.22 10.31 12.07
C ALA A 288 -22.73 11.10 10.86
N VAL A 289 -24.05 11.22 10.70
CA VAL A 289 -24.68 12.02 9.64
C VAL A 289 -24.19 13.47 9.70
N ARG A 290 -24.28 14.11 10.88
CA ARG A 290 -23.85 15.51 11.06
C ARG A 290 -22.34 15.68 10.77
N LYS A 291 -21.49 14.77 11.25
CA LYS A 291 -20.03 14.85 11.03
C LYS A 291 -19.69 14.67 9.55
N THR A 292 -20.34 13.71 8.88
CA THR A 292 -20.16 13.50 7.44
C THR A 292 -20.58 14.73 6.65
N ALA A 293 -21.75 15.31 6.96
CA ALA A 293 -22.21 16.53 6.31
C ALA A 293 -21.24 17.70 6.52
N VAL A 294 -20.80 17.94 7.76
CA VAL A 294 -19.81 18.99 8.07
C VAL A 294 -18.50 18.76 7.34
N PHE A 295 -17.97 17.53 7.37
CA PHE A 295 -16.73 17.18 6.67
C PHE A 295 -16.85 17.40 5.16
N THR A 296 -17.97 16.97 4.55
CA THR A 296 -18.21 17.16 3.12
C THR A 296 -18.29 18.63 2.76
N VAL A 297 -19.06 19.43 3.52
CA VAL A 297 -19.20 20.87 3.27
C VAL A 297 -17.87 21.60 3.47
N VAL A 298 -17.18 21.37 4.57
CA VAL A 298 -15.87 21.99 4.84
C VAL A 298 -14.85 21.57 3.79
N GLY A 299 -14.79 20.28 3.44
CA GLY A 299 -13.90 19.78 2.41
C GLY A 299 -14.19 20.38 1.03
N ALA A 300 -15.46 20.49 0.65
CA ALA A 300 -15.87 21.12 -0.59
C ALA A 300 -15.48 22.61 -0.62
N VAL A 301 -15.76 23.36 0.46
CA VAL A 301 -15.39 24.78 0.56
C VAL A 301 -13.88 24.96 0.49
N LEU A 302 -13.11 24.14 1.21
CA LEU A 302 -11.66 24.19 1.15
C LEU A 302 -11.13 23.93 -0.27
N LEU A 303 -11.65 22.92 -0.96
CA LEU A 303 -11.26 22.63 -2.35
C LEU A 303 -11.64 23.76 -3.31
N LEU A 304 -12.86 24.30 -3.18
CA LEU A 304 -13.34 25.39 -4.00
C LEU A 304 -12.57 26.71 -3.80
N VAL A 305 -11.99 26.91 -2.63
CA VAL A 305 -11.20 28.12 -2.32
C VAL A 305 -9.72 27.88 -2.61
N THR A 306 -9.15 26.75 -2.17
CA THR A 306 -7.70 26.51 -2.27
C THR A 306 -7.25 26.24 -3.68
N VAL A 307 -8.02 25.49 -4.49
CA VAL A 307 -7.62 25.16 -5.88
C VAL A 307 -7.65 26.38 -6.76
N PRO A 308 -8.78 27.13 -6.94
CA PRO A 308 -8.77 28.34 -7.73
C PRO A 308 -7.84 29.43 -7.15
N GLY A 309 -7.80 29.55 -5.82
CA GLY A 309 -6.91 30.51 -5.15
C GLY A 309 -5.43 30.25 -5.44
N SER A 310 -4.98 29.01 -5.39
CA SER A 310 -3.58 28.65 -5.72
C SER A 310 -3.28 28.88 -7.19
N LEU A 311 -4.20 28.52 -8.10
CA LEU A 311 -4.04 28.77 -9.53
C LEU A 311 -3.99 30.28 -9.83
N PHE A 312 -4.85 31.06 -9.18
CA PHE A 312 -4.84 32.52 -9.35
C PHE A 312 -3.57 33.17 -8.81
N LEU A 313 -3.12 32.79 -7.61
CA LEU A 313 -1.90 33.36 -7.01
C LEU A 313 -0.63 33.00 -7.81
N LEU A 314 -0.61 31.84 -8.43
CA LEU A 314 0.55 31.32 -9.15
C LEU A 314 0.45 31.49 -10.67
N GLN A 315 -0.62 32.10 -11.21
CA GLN A 315 -0.92 32.16 -12.65
C GLN A 315 0.19 32.74 -13.54
N HIS A 316 1.05 33.60 -12.97
CA HIS A 316 2.16 34.21 -13.68
C HIS A 316 3.52 33.52 -13.43
N SER A 317 3.51 32.35 -12.78
CA SER A 317 4.72 31.60 -12.47
C SER A 317 4.77 30.24 -13.22
N SER A 318 5.97 29.72 -13.45
CA SER A 318 6.16 28.37 -14.02
C SER A 318 5.55 27.28 -13.13
N ALA A 319 5.54 27.50 -11.81
CA ALA A 319 4.88 26.60 -10.86
C ALA A 319 3.35 26.56 -11.05
N GLY A 320 2.75 27.72 -11.34
CA GLY A 320 1.31 27.79 -11.62
C GLY A 320 0.93 27.15 -12.96
N ALA A 321 1.74 27.32 -14.00
CA ALA A 321 1.54 26.65 -15.28
C ALA A 321 1.60 25.13 -15.09
N TRP A 322 2.65 24.62 -14.43
CA TRP A 322 2.77 23.19 -14.09
C TRP A 322 1.58 22.68 -13.27
N LEU A 323 1.16 23.41 -12.23
CA LEU A 323 0.02 23.01 -11.39
C LEU A 323 -1.29 22.96 -12.19
N GLY A 324 -1.50 23.94 -13.08
CA GLY A 324 -2.64 23.98 -13.99
C GLY A 324 -2.67 22.77 -14.92
N ASP A 325 -1.52 22.40 -15.50
CA ASP A 325 -1.40 21.23 -16.37
C ASP A 325 -1.70 19.93 -15.60
N GLN A 326 -1.19 19.77 -14.34
CA GLN A 326 -1.48 18.62 -13.52
C GLN A 326 -2.98 18.53 -13.17
N PHE A 327 -3.63 19.64 -12.81
CA PHE A 327 -5.07 19.64 -12.54
C PHE A 327 -5.91 19.34 -13.79
N ASN A 328 -5.53 19.88 -14.94
CA ASN A 328 -6.19 19.58 -16.21
C ASN A 328 -6.04 18.12 -16.58
N GLY A 329 -4.83 17.56 -16.42
CA GLY A 329 -4.55 16.13 -16.63
C GLY A 329 -5.36 15.25 -15.71
N PHE A 330 -5.44 15.59 -14.42
CA PHE A 330 -6.27 14.89 -13.44
C PHE A 330 -7.76 14.96 -13.79
N ASN A 331 -8.28 16.16 -14.09
CA ASN A 331 -9.68 16.35 -14.43
C ASN A 331 -10.07 15.54 -15.66
N ASN A 332 -9.29 15.63 -16.75
CA ASN A 332 -9.56 14.93 -17.99
C ASN A 332 -9.50 13.42 -17.84
N ARG A 333 -8.49 12.90 -17.12
CA ARG A 333 -8.31 11.46 -16.96
C ARG A 333 -9.22 10.86 -15.89
N VAL A 334 -9.35 11.50 -14.73
CA VAL A 334 -10.07 10.92 -13.57
C VAL A 334 -11.55 11.24 -13.66
N LEU A 335 -11.93 12.50 -13.77
CA LEU A 335 -13.34 12.90 -13.78
C LEU A 335 -13.98 12.71 -15.16
N GLY A 336 -13.35 13.18 -16.23
CA GLY A 336 -13.85 13.05 -17.61
C GLY A 336 -13.89 11.60 -18.11
N GLY A 337 -13.00 10.74 -17.58
CA GLY A 337 -12.94 9.32 -17.97
C GLY A 337 -13.98 8.40 -17.32
N ILE A 338 -14.93 8.92 -16.53
CA ILE A 338 -15.99 8.12 -15.85
C ILE A 338 -17.22 7.96 -16.75
N SER A 339 -17.34 8.75 -17.83
CA SER A 339 -18.54 8.69 -18.69
C SER A 339 -18.59 7.37 -19.48
N SER A 340 -19.80 6.83 -19.68
CA SER A 340 -20.05 5.61 -20.44
C SER A 340 -19.54 5.70 -21.90
N LYS A 341 -19.60 6.91 -22.48
CA LYS A 341 -19.13 7.17 -23.85
C LYS A 341 -17.59 7.06 -23.96
N THR A 342 -16.86 7.52 -22.93
CA THR A 342 -15.39 7.41 -22.93
C THR A 342 -14.94 5.98 -22.62
N LEU A 343 -15.64 5.25 -21.76
CA LEU A 343 -15.33 3.85 -21.45
C LEU A 343 -15.50 2.93 -22.66
N ALA A 344 -16.51 3.16 -23.50
CA ALA A 344 -16.80 2.32 -24.67
C ALA A 344 -15.71 2.34 -25.75
N VAL A 345 -14.82 3.36 -25.75
CA VAL A 345 -13.71 3.51 -26.70
C VAL A 345 -12.33 3.52 -26.00
N ASP A 346 -12.28 3.18 -24.71
CA ASP A 346 -11.04 3.09 -23.94
C ASP A 346 -10.39 1.72 -24.21
N ASP A 347 -9.30 1.69 -24.97
CA ASP A 347 -8.54 0.47 -25.30
C ASP A 347 -8.15 -0.32 -24.02
N SER A 348 -7.87 0.38 -22.91
CA SER A 348 -7.56 -0.26 -21.63
C SER A 348 -8.78 -0.98 -21.03
N TYR A 349 -9.97 -0.47 -21.24
CA TYR A 349 -11.21 -1.14 -20.81
C TYR A 349 -11.52 -2.37 -21.67
N LEU A 350 -11.38 -2.23 -22.99
CA LEU A 350 -11.58 -3.36 -23.92
C LEU A 350 -10.56 -4.49 -23.68
N ALA A 351 -9.30 -4.13 -23.40
CA ALA A 351 -8.28 -5.11 -23.04
C ALA A 351 -8.65 -5.89 -21.76
N ARG A 352 -9.20 -5.23 -20.74
CA ARG A 352 -9.68 -5.91 -19.51
C ARG A 352 -10.86 -6.83 -19.75
N LEU A 353 -11.78 -6.47 -20.63
CA LEU A 353 -12.87 -7.38 -21.01
C LEU A 353 -12.35 -8.64 -21.69
N ALA A 354 -11.32 -8.51 -22.52
CA ALA A 354 -10.66 -9.67 -23.15
C ALA A 354 -9.90 -10.52 -22.11
N GLU A 355 -9.21 -9.88 -21.14
CA GLU A 355 -8.59 -10.58 -19.99
C GLU A 355 -9.62 -11.38 -19.21
N ASP A 356 -10.75 -10.76 -18.82
CA ASP A 356 -11.81 -11.41 -18.06
C ASP A 356 -12.42 -12.59 -18.83
N ALA A 357 -12.59 -12.49 -20.14
CA ALA A 357 -13.08 -13.58 -20.99
C ALA A 357 -12.10 -14.77 -21.01
N ASN A 358 -10.80 -14.52 -21.12
CA ASN A 358 -9.76 -15.54 -21.08
C ASN A 358 -9.65 -16.21 -19.71
N LEU A 359 -9.73 -15.42 -18.63
CA LEU A 359 -9.74 -15.94 -17.26
C LEU A 359 -10.96 -16.82 -16.99
N ASN A 360 -12.15 -16.42 -17.43
CA ASN A 360 -13.37 -17.22 -17.26
C ASN A 360 -13.26 -18.58 -18.00
N ARG A 361 -12.58 -18.64 -19.15
CA ARG A 361 -12.28 -19.90 -19.83
C ARG A 361 -11.35 -20.76 -18.98
N ALA A 362 -10.24 -20.22 -18.49
CA ALA A 362 -9.31 -20.94 -17.64
C ALA A 362 -9.98 -21.46 -16.35
N ILE A 363 -10.87 -20.66 -15.72
CA ILE A 363 -11.65 -21.07 -14.56
C ILE A 363 -12.56 -22.26 -14.90
N ALA A 364 -13.22 -22.26 -16.08
CA ALA A 364 -14.10 -23.35 -16.50
C ALA A 364 -13.34 -24.68 -16.71
N GLU A 365 -12.05 -24.60 -17.10
CA GLU A 365 -11.18 -25.78 -17.28
C GLU A 365 -10.75 -26.40 -15.94
N ALA A 366 -10.52 -25.60 -14.89
CA ALA A 366 -10.03 -26.08 -13.59
C ALA A 366 -10.72 -25.34 -12.41
N PRO A 367 -12.05 -25.48 -12.20
CA PRO A 367 -12.81 -24.62 -11.29
C PRO A 367 -12.50 -24.83 -9.79
N VAL A 368 -12.05 -26.04 -9.39
CA VAL A 368 -11.89 -26.39 -7.97
C VAL A 368 -10.51 -26.03 -7.43
N PHE A 369 -9.45 -26.45 -8.15
CA PHE A 369 -8.07 -26.26 -7.70
C PHE A 369 -7.27 -25.28 -8.56
N GLY A 370 -7.83 -24.78 -9.67
CA GLY A 370 -7.12 -23.91 -10.59
C GLY A 370 -5.93 -24.61 -11.27
N HIS A 371 -5.09 -23.80 -11.92
CA HIS A 371 -3.95 -24.28 -12.71
C HIS A 371 -2.58 -24.18 -11.99
N GLY A 372 -2.53 -23.61 -10.80
CA GLY A 372 -1.29 -23.25 -10.09
C GLY A 372 -0.75 -21.87 -10.50
N LEU A 373 0.17 -21.33 -9.71
CA LEU A 373 0.83 -20.06 -10.01
C LEU A 373 1.73 -20.19 -11.26
N GLY A 374 1.92 -19.09 -11.97
CA GLY A 374 2.68 -19.07 -13.22
C GLY A 374 1.91 -19.52 -14.46
N TYR A 375 0.65 -19.95 -14.35
CA TYR A 375 -0.18 -20.34 -15.49
C TYR A 375 -0.46 -19.15 -16.41
N ALA A 376 -0.10 -19.27 -17.70
CA ALA A 376 -0.42 -18.28 -18.71
C ALA A 376 -1.85 -18.50 -19.25
N TYR A 377 -2.79 -17.65 -18.85
CA TYR A 377 -4.21 -17.78 -19.25
C TYR A 377 -4.51 -17.18 -20.62
N GLN A 378 -3.55 -16.46 -21.20
CA GLN A 378 -3.66 -15.92 -22.57
C GLN A 378 -2.33 -16.03 -23.33
N LEU A 379 -2.44 -16.06 -24.66
CA LEU A 379 -1.26 -16.09 -25.52
C LEU A 379 -0.55 -14.74 -25.53
N PRO A 380 0.81 -14.72 -25.69
CA PRO A 380 1.54 -13.49 -25.86
C PRO A 380 1.07 -12.76 -27.13
N PHE A 381 0.86 -11.45 -27.00
CA PHE A 381 0.46 -10.60 -28.12
C PHE A 381 1.19 -9.26 -28.11
N GLY A 382 1.26 -8.59 -29.26
CA GLY A 382 1.95 -7.32 -29.41
C GLY A 382 3.41 -7.47 -29.84
N LYS A 383 4.20 -6.43 -29.59
CA LYS A 383 5.63 -6.41 -29.99
C LYS A 383 6.46 -7.27 -29.03
N PRO A 384 7.47 -8.03 -29.54
CA PRO A 384 8.41 -8.76 -28.66
C PRO A 384 9.01 -7.83 -27.59
N GLY A 385 9.01 -8.29 -26.32
CA GLY A 385 9.48 -7.51 -25.18
C GLY A 385 8.49 -6.48 -24.64
N SER A 386 7.30 -6.33 -25.22
CA SER A 386 6.22 -5.55 -24.58
C SER A 386 5.64 -6.33 -23.39
N PHE A 387 5.00 -5.59 -22.46
CA PHE A 387 4.31 -6.19 -21.33
C PHE A 387 3.31 -7.29 -21.76
N THR A 388 2.53 -7.04 -22.79
CA THR A 388 1.53 -7.99 -23.32
C THR A 388 2.14 -9.25 -23.94
N ALA A 389 3.39 -9.19 -24.36
CA ALA A 389 4.10 -10.35 -24.92
C ALA A 389 4.90 -11.13 -23.86
N THR A 390 4.99 -10.61 -22.62
CA THR A 390 5.77 -11.19 -21.51
C THR A 390 4.88 -11.37 -20.28
N ASP A 391 4.97 -10.47 -19.31
CA ASP A 391 4.31 -10.58 -18.01
C ASP A 391 2.77 -10.50 -18.12
N GLY A 392 2.24 -9.83 -19.15
CA GLY A 392 0.80 -9.72 -19.41
C GLY A 392 0.11 -11.05 -19.73
N THR A 393 0.86 -12.12 -20.04
CA THR A 393 0.28 -13.45 -20.27
C THR A 393 -0.25 -14.12 -19.00
N THR A 394 0.30 -13.72 -17.84
CA THR A 394 0.02 -14.28 -16.51
C THR A 394 -0.62 -13.28 -15.57
N PHE A 395 -0.42 -11.98 -15.81
CA PHE A 395 -0.94 -10.85 -15.01
C PHE A 395 -2.37 -10.50 -15.44
N ALA A 396 -3.23 -10.14 -14.49
CA ALA A 396 -4.57 -9.65 -14.76
C ALA A 396 -4.97 -8.46 -13.87
N HIS A 397 -5.86 -7.59 -14.37
CA HIS A 397 -6.35 -6.44 -13.62
C HIS A 397 -7.42 -6.83 -12.60
N ASN A 398 -8.12 -7.95 -12.79
CA ASN A 398 -9.11 -8.48 -11.86
C ASN A 398 -8.49 -9.60 -11.01
N PHE A 399 -8.02 -9.24 -9.80
CA PHE A 399 -7.41 -10.19 -8.88
C PHE A 399 -8.30 -11.39 -8.55
N TYR A 400 -9.61 -11.21 -8.42
CA TYR A 400 -10.50 -12.31 -8.04
C TYR A 400 -10.60 -13.37 -9.12
N LEU A 401 -10.75 -12.98 -10.38
CA LEU A 401 -10.74 -13.91 -11.50
C LEU A 401 -9.35 -14.53 -11.68
N TRP A 402 -8.30 -13.71 -11.54
CA TRP A 402 -6.93 -14.20 -11.59
C TRP A 402 -6.66 -15.27 -10.52
N TRP A 403 -7.01 -14.97 -9.27
CA TRP A 403 -6.81 -15.93 -8.18
C TRP A 403 -7.67 -17.18 -8.33
N LEU A 404 -8.89 -17.05 -8.85
CA LEU A 404 -9.77 -18.17 -9.14
C LEU A 404 -9.22 -19.05 -10.27
N ALA A 405 -8.63 -18.47 -11.32
CA ALA A 405 -7.97 -19.23 -12.39
C ALA A 405 -6.72 -19.99 -11.88
N LYS A 406 -5.93 -19.37 -10.97
CA LYS A 406 -4.70 -19.95 -10.42
C LYS A 406 -4.96 -20.98 -9.30
N ALA A 407 -5.86 -20.69 -8.38
CA ALA A 407 -6.05 -21.43 -7.13
C ALA A 407 -7.46 -22.06 -6.99
N GLY A 408 -8.33 -21.84 -7.96
CA GLY A 408 -9.69 -22.39 -7.98
C GLY A 408 -10.56 -21.92 -6.82
N ALA A 409 -11.68 -22.57 -6.62
CA ALA A 409 -12.62 -22.31 -5.55
C ALA A 409 -11.98 -22.52 -4.15
N VAL A 410 -11.06 -23.48 -4.02
CA VAL A 410 -10.34 -23.76 -2.75
C VAL A 410 -9.46 -22.58 -2.37
N GLY A 411 -8.67 -22.07 -3.30
CA GLY A 411 -7.85 -20.88 -3.05
C GLY A 411 -8.68 -19.63 -2.77
N MET A 412 -9.80 -19.45 -3.50
CA MET A 412 -10.72 -18.33 -3.28
C MET A 412 -11.38 -18.41 -1.91
N ALA A 413 -11.79 -19.58 -1.44
CA ALA A 413 -12.33 -19.75 -0.09
C ALA A 413 -11.28 -19.43 0.98
N ALA A 414 -10.03 -19.86 0.81
CA ALA A 414 -8.94 -19.54 1.72
C ALA A 414 -8.65 -18.02 1.75
N PHE A 415 -8.64 -17.35 0.61
CA PHE A 415 -8.50 -15.90 0.53
C PHE A 415 -9.68 -15.17 1.17
N ALA A 416 -10.91 -15.63 0.90
CA ALA A 416 -12.11 -15.07 1.52
C ALA A 416 -12.07 -15.19 3.05
N LEU A 417 -11.68 -16.32 3.59
CA LEU A 417 -11.49 -16.49 5.04
C LEU A 417 -10.41 -15.54 5.57
N PHE A 418 -9.27 -15.43 4.90
CA PHE A 418 -8.18 -14.55 5.26
C PHE A 418 -8.59 -13.08 5.27
N ALA A 419 -9.32 -12.62 4.24
CA ALA A 419 -9.71 -11.23 4.09
C ALA A 419 -10.96 -10.87 4.92
N LEU A 420 -12.01 -11.69 4.90
CA LEU A 420 -13.30 -11.35 5.49
C LEU A 420 -13.33 -11.52 7.01
N THR A 421 -12.58 -12.49 7.58
CA THR A 421 -12.58 -12.71 9.04
C THR A 421 -12.15 -11.48 9.84
N PRO A 422 -11.03 -10.78 9.50
CA PRO A 422 -10.67 -9.52 10.16
C PRO A 422 -11.74 -8.45 10.02
N LEU A 423 -12.35 -8.34 8.84
CA LEU A 423 -13.38 -7.32 8.55
C LEU A 423 -14.63 -7.53 9.41
N PHE A 424 -15.19 -8.73 9.41
CA PHE A 424 -16.37 -9.04 10.24
C PHE A 424 -16.13 -8.81 11.72
N ARG A 425 -14.96 -9.20 12.22
CA ARG A 425 -14.59 -8.96 13.63
C ARG A 425 -14.46 -7.47 13.93
N ALA A 426 -13.82 -6.72 13.06
CA ALA A 426 -13.57 -5.29 13.25
C ALA A 426 -14.84 -4.45 13.12
N LEU A 427 -15.72 -4.75 12.15
CA LEU A 427 -16.97 -4.01 11.95
C LEU A 427 -17.98 -4.24 13.10
N ARG A 428 -17.96 -5.43 13.72
CA ARG A 428 -18.78 -5.73 14.91
C ARG A 428 -18.22 -5.13 16.20
N CYS A 429 -16.98 -4.64 16.18
CA CYS A 429 -16.35 -4.01 17.33
C CYS A 429 -16.77 -2.54 17.46
N ALA A 430 -16.95 -2.04 18.70
CA ALA A 430 -17.22 -0.62 18.93
C ALA A 430 -16.00 0.29 18.74
N SER A 431 -14.80 -0.30 18.64
CA SER A 431 -13.53 0.42 18.49
C SER A 431 -13.47 1.20 17.19
N ALA A 432 -13.24 2.51 17.28
CA ALA A 432 -13.08 3.38 16.11
C ALA A 432 -11.89 2.97 15.22
N PRO A 433 -10.69 2.67 15.75
CA PRO A 433 -9.57 2.20 14.92
C PRO A 433 -9.89 0.88 14.18
N ALA A 434 -10.64 -0.04 14.80
CA ALA A 434 -11.06 -1.27 14.16
C ALA A 434 -11.97 -0.99 12.95
N LYS A 435 -12.97 -0.13 13.10
CA LYS A 435 -13.89 0.25 12.03
C LYS A 435 -13.16 0.97 10.89
N ILE A 436 -12.23 1.88 11.20
CA ILE A 436 -11.43 2.60 10.21
C ILE A 436 -10.57 1.61 9.41
N SER A 437 -9.82 0.73 10.10
CA SER A 437 -8.98 -0.27 9.43
C SER A 437 -9.79 -1.23 8.57
N ALA A 438 -10.97 -1.67 9.03
CA ALA A 438 -11.88 -2.49 8.25
C ALA A 438 -12.41 -1.77 7.01
N ALA A 439 -12.84 -0.52 7.15
CA ALA A 439 -13.37 0.26 6.04
C ALA A 439 -12.32 0.49 4.94
N VAL A 440 -11.08 0.81 5.33
CA VAL A 440 -9.95 0.93 4.39
C VAL A 440 -9.68 -0.40 3.70
N SER A 441 -9.68 -1.51 4.44
CA SER A 441 -9.46 -2.84 3.87
C SER A 441 -10.56 -3.23 2.88
N VAL A 442 -11.85 -2.91 3.18
CA VAL A 442 -12.95 -3.12 2.22
C VAL A 442 -12.76 -2.26 0.97
N GLY A 443 -12.30 -1.01 1.12
CA GLY A 443 -11.98 -0.15 -0.01
C GLY A 443 -10.89 -0.74 -0.90
N LEU A 444 -9.81 -1.26 -0.31
CA LEU A 444 -8.74 -1.93 -1.05
C LEU A 444 -9.23 -3.22 -1.75
N LEU A 445 -10.04 -4.03 -1.06
CA LEU A 445 -10.64 -5.22 -1.66
C LEU A 445 -11.58 -4.89 -2.82
N ALA A 446 -12.37 -3.82 -2.71
CA ALA A 446 -13.23 -3.37 -3.80
C ALA A 446 -12.42 -3.00 -5.05
N VAL A 447 -11.26 -2.38 -4.87
CA VAL A 447 -10.36 -2.03 -5.98
C VAL A 447 -9.71 -3.25 -6.62
N CYS A 448 -9.58 -4.38 -5.93
CA CYS A 448 -9.02 -5.61 -6.50
C CYS A 448 -9.82 -6.17 -7.70
N THR A 449 -11.04 -5.67 -7.97
CA THR A 449 -11.81 -5.96 -9.18
C THR A 449 -11.28 -5.26 -10.44
N VAL A 450 -10.52 -4.17 -10.28
CA VAL A 450 -10.07 -3.31 -11.40
C VAL A 450 -8.59 -2.97 -11.36
N ALA A 451 -7.92 -3.26 -10.26
CA ALA A 451 -6.49 -3.06 -10.08
C ALA A 451 -5.97 -4.11 -9.08
N PRO A 452 -4.99 -4.92 -9.47
CA PRO A 452 -4.59 -6.10 -8.70
C PRO A 452 -3.67 -5.70 -7.53
N ALA A 453 -4.24 -5.09 -6.48
CA ALA A 453 -3.46 -4.71 -5.30
C ALA A 453 -2.64 -5.87 -4.70
N PRO A 454 -3.17 -7.13 -4.63
CA PRO A 454 -2.40 -8.28 -4.14
C PRO A 454 -1.32 -8.82 -5.09
N GLU A 455 -1.28 -8.36 -6.34
CA GLU A 455 -0.28 -8.80 -7.33
C GLU A 455 0.91 -7.84 -7.48
N GLY A 456 0.97 -6.78 -6.67
CA GLY A 456 2.01 -5.77 -6.80
C GLY A 456 2.25 -4.97 -5.52
N TYR A 457 2.68 -3.73 -5.65
CA TYR A 457 3.03 -2.83 -4.53
C TYR A 457 1.93 -2.64 -3.46
N GLY A 458 0.70 -3.07 -3.74
CA GLY A 458 -0.42 -3.01 -2.80
C GLY A 458 -0.51 -4.18 -1.83
N ALA A 459 0.18 -5.29 -2.09
CA ALA A 459 0.05 -6.52 -1.32
C ALA A 459 0.41 -6.34 0.17
N LEU A 460 1.58 -5.79 0.44
CA LEU A 460 2.02 -5.46 1.80
C LEU A 460 1.02 -4.54 2.50
N THR A 461 0.53 -3.51 1.82
CA THR A 461 -0.39 -2.50 2.38
C THR A 461 -1.77 -3.10 2.70
N LEU A 462 -2.30 -3.97 1.83
CA LEU A 462 -3.54 -4.71 2.09
C LEU A 462 -3.38 -5.64 3.30
N GLY A 463 -2.27 -6.37 3.36
CA GLY A 463 -1.94 -7.20 4.52
C GLY A 463 -1.88 -6.39 5.82
N LEU A 464 -1.15 -5.27 5.83
CA LEU A 464 -1.06 -4.36 6.99
C LEU A 464 -2.44 -3.88 7.46
N ALA A 465 -3.32 -3.50 6.53
CA ALA A 465 -4.67 -3.03 6.85
C ALA A 465 -5.53 -4.15 7.48
N LEU A 466 -5.52 -5.36 6.89
CA LEU A 466 -6.25 -6.53 7.39
C LEU A 466 -5.73 -6.98 8.76
N GLY A 467 -4.42 -7.08 8.95
CA GLY A 467 -3.79 -7.46 10.22
C GLY A 467 -4.07 -6.44 11.33
N SER A 468 -4.04 -5.15 11.00
CA SER A 468 -4.43 -4.08 11.93
C SER A 468 -5.90 -4.17 12.33
N ALA A 469 -6.81 -4.42 11.38
CA ALA A 469 -8.24 -4.61 11.64
C ALA A 469 -8.49 -5.77 12.62
N MET A 470 -7.81 -6.92 12.39
CA MET A 470 -7.88 -8.09 13.26
C MET A 470 -7.42 -7.78 14.69
N ALA A 471 -6.29 -7.10 14.84
CA ALA A 471 -5.69 -6.80 16.13
C ALA A 471 -6.50 -5.76 16.92
N PHE A 472 -6.99 -4.69 16.28
CA PHE A 472 -7.88 -3.72 16.92
C PHE A 472 -9.20 -4.34 17.38
N ALA A 473 -9.77 -5.28 16.60
CA ALA A 473 -10.96 -6.01 17.01
C ALA A 473 -10.72 -6.88 18.26
N SER A 474 -9.56 -7.49 18.36
CA SER A 474 -9.18 -8.33 19.49
C SER A 474 -8.97 -7.51 20.77
N ARG A 475 -8.29 -6.36 20.69
CA ARG A 475 -8.10 -5.42 21.81
C ARG A 475 -9.44 -4.90 22.34
N GLY A 476 -10.33 -4.43 21.49
CA GLY A 476 -11.62 -3.89 21.89
C GLY A 476 -12.52 -4.92 22.59
N ARG A 477 -12.34 -6.22 22.32
CA ARG A 477 -13.02 -7.31 23.06
C ARG A 477 -12.47 -7.46 24.49
N THR A 478 -11.14 -7.42 24.63
CA THR A 478 -10.49 -7.57 25.96
C THR A 478 -10.84 -6.41 26.88
N GLU A 479 -10.88 -5.18 26.38
CA GLU A 479 -11.27 -4.00 27.15
C GLU A 479 -12.71 -4.08 27.64
N ARG A 480 -13.66 -4.60 26.85
CA ARG A 480 -15.04 -4.81 27.26
C ARG A 480 -15.17 -5.84 28.38
N LEU A 481 -14.52 -6.99 28.24
CA LEU A 481 -14.54 -8.05 29.25
C LEU A 481 -13.93 -7.58 30.58
N GLY A 482 -12.87 -6.78 30.53
CA GLY A 482 -12.28 -6.15 31.72
C GLY A 482 -13.21 -5.15 32.41
N ALA A 483 -13.95 -4.36 31.63
CA ALA A 483 -14.90 -3.38 32.16
C ALA A 483 -16.15 -4.04 32.79
N GLU A 484 -16.60 -5.18 32.28
CA GLU A 484 -17.73 -5.96 32.84
C GLU A 484 -17.37 -6.67 34.18
N GLN A 485 -16.07 -6.94 34.40
CA GLN A 485 -15.61 -7.60 35.65
C GLN A 485 -15.35 -6.63 36.81
N THR A 486 -15.30 -5.30 36.55
CA THR A 486 -14.97 -4.29 37.60
C THR A 486 -16.16 -3.84 38.48
N PRO A 487 -17.46 -4.01 38.16
CA PRO A 487 -18.56 -3.45 38.97
C PRO A 487 -18.82 -4.16 40.30
N ALA A 488 -18.22 -5.32 40.61
CA ALA A 488 -18.59 -6.10 41.77
C ALA A 488 -17.87 -5.72 43.09
N LEU A 489 -16.82 -4.87 43.03
CA LEU A 489 -16.01 -4.59 44.22
C LEU A 489 -16.32 -3.26 44.93
N THR A 490 -17.12 -2.36 44.34
CA THR A 490 -17.48 -1.07 44.95
C THR A 490 -18.84 -1.06 45.66
N GLY A 491 -19.61 -2.13 45.63
CA GLY A 491 -20.93 -2.25 46.25
C GLY A 491 -20.96 -2.87 47.68
N ALA A 492 -19.82 -3.33 48.20
CA ALA A 492 -19.77 -4.03 49.48
C ALA A 492 -19.23 -3.20 50.66
N ALA A 493 -19.06 -1.88 50.49
CA ALA A 493 -18.62 -0.95 51.53
C ALA A 493 -19.59 0.23 51.65
N ARG A 494 -20.84 -0.06 52.01
CA ARG A 494 -21.78 0.91 52.63
C ARG A 494 -22.69 0.23 53.62
#